data_3fa1c4b21067018b5c2c8036cfaf1bcb
#
_entry.id   3fa1c4b21067018b5c2c8036cfaf1bcb
#
_cell.length_a   1.000
_cell.length_b   1.000
_cell.length_c   1.000
_cell.angle_alpha   90.00
_cell.angle_beta   90.00
_cell.angle_gamma   90.00
#
_symmetry.space_group_name_H-M   'P 1'
#
loop_
_entity.id
_entity.type
_entity.pdbx_description
1 polymer ?
#
loop_
_entity_poly.entity_id
_entity_poly.type
_entity_poly.pdbx_seq_one_letter_code
_entity_poly.pdbx_strand_id
1 'polypeptide(L)'
;MTIKEIIISEITNKGKIDVSQFKKFCLYSDDGYYIKNKVIGNKNDFITSPEISQMFGEMLGVFLINYWKENIKKDFNLVELGPGTGALIVDILRTANVNKNFLSAINLTLIEKNDALIIKQKNNLSNINFNQVNWTREFDMKKNNRPSIIYSNEFFDCFPIRQFFKKNKWYEKYISYNEHKKIFNFISEEVDNTDLLNNLENLMMQK
;
A
#
# COMPACT_ATOMS: atom_id res chain seq x y z
N MET A 1 -4.02 -27.99 -3.23
CA MET A 1 -3.70 -27.82 -1.79
C MET A 1 -4.34 -26.50 -1.36
N THR A 2 -5.14 -26.48 -0.31
CA THR A 2 -5.74 -25.24 0.22
C THR A 2 -4.68 -24.37 0.87
N ILE A 3 -4.93 -23.05 0.99
CA ILE A 3 -4.02 -22.12 1.72
C ILE A 3 -3.73 -22.65 3.13
N LYS A 4 -4.76 -23.18 3.81
CA LYS A 4 -4.61 -23.74 5.16
C LYS A 4 -3.63 -24.90 5.17
N GLU A 5 -3.70 -25.80 4.22
CA GLU A 5 -2.78 -26.96 4.11
C GLU A 5 -1.35 -26.52 3.79
N ILE A 6 -1.18 -25.50 2.93
CA ILE A 6 0.14 -24.90 2.64
C ILE A 6 0.75 -24.35 3.91
N ILE A 7 0.00 -23.55 4.65
CA ILE A 7 0.48 -22.92 5.90
C ILE A 7 0.82 -23.98 6.95
N ILE A 8 -0.02 -25.01 7.11
CA ILE A 8 0.25 -26.10 8.05
C ILE A 8 1.53 -26.85 7.66
N SER A 9 1.70 -27.17 6.38
CA SER A 9 2.92 -27.84 5.88
C SER A 9 4.18 -27.00 6.16
N GLU A 10 4.14 -25.70 5.92
CA GLU A 10 5.26 -24.80 6.21
C GLU A 10 5.58 -24.74 7.71
N ILE A 11 4.55 -24.68 8.56
CA ILE A 11 4.74 -24.68 10.02
C ILE A 11 5.29 -26.01 10.51
N THR A 12 4.78 -27.14 9.96
CA THR A 12 5.27 -28.47 10.32
C THR A 12 6.77 -28.63 9.99
N ASN A 13 7.19 -28.10 8.84
CA ASN A 13 8.59 -28.17 8.42
C ASN A 13 9.54 -27.26 9.20
N LYS A 14 9.06 -26.05 9.62
CA LYS A 14 9.88 -25.01 10.24
C LYS A 14 9.63 -24.83 11.74
N GLY A 15 8.62 -25.50 12.29
CA GLY A 15 8.13 -25.31 13.67
C GLY A 15 7.22 -24.09 13.83
N LYS A 16 7.46 -23.04 13.06
CA LYS A 16 6.72 -21.77 13.05
C LYS A 16 6.98 -21.00 11.77
N ILE A 17 6.13 -20.00 11.49
CA ILE A 17 6.38 -18.98 10.44
C ILE A 17 6.16 -17.58 11.04
N ASP A 18 6.84 -16.56 10.52
CA ASP A 18 6.58 -15.18 10.93
C ASP A 18 5.24 -14.67 10.37
N VAL A 19 4.75 -13.55 10.93
CA VAL A 19 3.46 -12.96 10.53
C VAL A 19 3.48 -12.53 9.06
N SER A 20 4.64 -12.10 8.54
CA SER A 20 4.79 -11.72 7.13
C SER A 20 4.58 -12.91 6.21
N GLN A 21 5.19 -14.06 6.50
CA GLN A 21 5.00 -15.28 5.73
C GLN A 21 3.53 -15.75 5.77
N PHE A 22 2.90 -15.72 6.95
CA PHE A 22 1.48 -16.05 7.09
C PHE A 22 0.60 -15.15 6.23
N LYS A 23 0.77 -13.81 6.34
CA LYS A 23 0.04 -12.84 5.49
C LYS A 23 0.28 -13.10 4.01
N LYS A 24 1.53 -13.38 3.61
CA LYS A 24 1.87 -13.68 2.22
C LYS A 24 1.08 -14.86 1.68
N PHE A 25 0.96 -15.95 2.43
CA PHE A 25 0.16 -17.11 2.01
C PHE A 25 -1.33 -16.76 1.92
N CYS A 26 -1.88 -16.06 2.91
CA CYS A 26 -3.30 -15.72 2.92
C CYS A 26 -3.69 -14.75 1.80
N LEU A 27 -2.82 -13.81 1.45
CA LEU A 27 -3.14 -12.70 0.55
C LEU A 27 -2.70 -12.95 -0.90
N TYR A 28 -1.54 -13.59 -1.11
CA TYR A 28 -0.84 -13.59 -2.40
C TYR A 28 -0.51 -14.98 -2.96
N SER A 29 -0.91 -16.09 -2.34
CA SER A 29 -0.86 -17.41 -2.99
C SER A 29 -1.90 -17.49 -4.11
N ASP A 30 -1.83 -18.51 -4.97
CA ASP A 30 -2.75 -18.68 -6.11
C ASP A 30 -4.23 -18.65 -5.71
N ASP A 31 -4.55 -19.14 -4.52
CA ASP A 31 -5.87 -19.08 -3.89
C ASP A 31 -6.04 -17.89 -2.93
N GLY A 32 -5.04 -16.99 -2.86
CA GLY A 32 -4.98 -15.88 -1.93
C GLY A 32 -6.05 -14.83 -2.18
N TYR A 33 -6.36 -14.08 -1.12
CA TYR A 33 -7.45 -13.12 -1.12
C TYR A 33 -7.38 -12.11 -2.27
N TYR A 34 -6.20 -11.53 -2.52
CA TYR A 34 -6.01 -10.53 -3.59
C TYR A 34 -5.90 -11.13 -5.00
N ILE A 35 -5.64 -12.43 -5.10
CA ILE A 35 -5.55 -13.11 -6.40
C ILE A 35 -6.93 -13.59 -6.87
N LYS A 36 -7.73 -14.20 -5.96
CA LYS A 36 -9.05 -14.74 -6.30
C LYS A 36 -10.16 -13.71 -6.39
N ASN A 37 -10.12 -12.69 -5.55
CA ASN A 37 -11.26 -11.78 -5.40
C ASN A 37 -11.05 -10.49 -6.19
N LYS A 38 -12.15 -9.97 -6.76
CA LYS A 38 -12.21 -8.58 -7.21
C LYS A 38 -12.36 -7.70 -5.96
N VAL A 39 -11.25 -7.36 -5.33
CA VAL A 39 -11.21 -6.86 -3.94
C VAL A 39 -11.73 -5.43 -3.79
N ILE A 40 -11.67 -4.60 -4.84
CA ILE A 40 -11.93 -3.16 -4.75
C ILE A 40 -13.09 -2.74 -5.67
N GLY A 41 -14.08 -2.02 -5.12
CA GLY A 41 -15.21 -1.38 -5.83
C GLY A 41 -16.59 -1.72 -5.25
N ASN A 42 -17.63 -0.94 -5.60
CA ASN A 42 -18.98 -0.93 -5.03
C ASN A 42 -19.76 -2.28 -4.95
N LYS A 43 -19.20 -3.37 -5.44
CA LYS A 43 -19.78 -4.73 -5.33
C LYS A 43 -18.78 -5.73 -4.72
N ASN A 44 -17.71 -5.26 -4.11
CA ASN A 44 -16.61 -6.05 -3.59
C ASN A 44 -16.49 -5.89 -2.07
N ASP A 45 -15.58 -6.65 -1.46
CA ASP A 45 -15.45 -6.77 0.00
C ASP A 45 -15.00 -5.48 0.70
N PHE A 46 -14.35 -4.54 -0.03
CA PHE A 46 -13.90 -3.25 0.51
C PHE A 46 -14.41 -2.08 -0.29
N ILE A 47 -14.97 -1.11 0.43
CA ILE A 47 -15.28 0.24 -0.06
C ILE A 47 -14.33 1.18 0.67
N THR A 48 -13.42 1.83 -0.06
CA THR A 48 -12.44 2.76 0.51
C THR A 48 -13.00 4.18 0.60
N SER A 49 -12.42 5.03 1.47
CA SER A 49 -12.86 6.41 1.65
C SER A 49 -13.04 7.20 0.34
N PRO A 50 -12.15 7.11 -0.66
CA PRO A 50 -12.34 7.77 -1.95
C PRO A 50 -13.53 7.25 -2.76
N GLU A 51 -13.98 6.02 -2.53
CA GLU A 51 -15.16 5.46 -3.21
C GLU A 51 -16.48 5.80 -2.50
N ILE A 52 -16.41 6.15 -1.20
CA ILE A 52 -17.56 6.57 -0.41
C ILE A 52 -17.89 8.04 -0.66
N SER A 53 -16.87 8.89 -0.73
CA SER A 53 -17.04 10.33 -0.76
C SER A 53 -16.01 11.03 -1.66
N GLN A 54 -16.52 11.65 -2.71
CA GLN A 54 -15.77 12.56 -3.57
C GLN A 54 -15.08 13.69 -2.78
N MET A 55 -15.70 14.15 -1.68
CA MET A 55 -15.17 15.21 -0.80
C MET A 55 -13.78 14.85 -0.27
N PHE A 56 -13.49 13.58 0.01
CA PHE A 56 -12.18 13.16 0.50
C PHE A 56 -11.07 13.49 -0.50
N GLY A 57 -11.26 13.13 -1.76
CA GLY A 57 -10.30 13.44 -2.83
C GLY A 57 -10.21 14.94 -3.15
N GLU A 58 -11.34 15.66 -3.09
CA GLU A 58 -11.37 17.10 -3.27
C GLU A 58 -10.60 17.85 -2.17
N MET A 59 -10.77 17.46 -0.92
CA MET A 59 -10.02 18.03 0.22
C MET A 59 -8.51 17.79 0.09
N LEU A 60 -8.11 16.60 -0.31
CA LEU A 60 -6.71 16.29 -0.59
C LEU A 60 -6.20 17.12 -1.79
N GLY A 61 -7.00 17.30 -2.82
CA GLY A 61 -6.67 18.17 -3.96
C GLY A 61 -6.41 19.63 -3.53
N VAL A 62 -7.27 20.18 -2.68
CA VAL A 62 -7.08 21.54 -2.11
C VAL A 62 -5.79 21.62 -1.30
N PHE A 63 -5.53 20.62 -0.45
CA PHE A 63 -4.31 20.54 0.33
C PHE A 63 -3.05 20.54 -0.56
N LEU A 64 -3.06 19.69 -1.60
CA LEU A 64 -1.94 19.57 -2.55
C LEU A 64 -1.67 20.87 -3.31
N ILE A 65 -2.72 21.58 -3.74
CA ILE A 65 -2.60 22.89 -4.39
C ILE A 65 -1.93 23.90 -3.46
N ASN A 66 -2.37 23.98 -2.20
CA ASN A 66 -1.81 24.90 -1.24
C ASN A 66 -0.37 24.54 -0.87
N TYR A 67 -0.08 23.27 -0.63
CA TYR A 67 1.27 22.78 -0.36
C TYR A 67 2.23 23.12 -1.52
N TRP A 68 1.81 22.89 -2.77
CA TRP A 68 2.59 23.23 -3.95
C TRP A 68 2.86 24.74 -4.05
N LYS A 69 1.84 25.57 -3.82
CA LYS A 69 1.97 27.04 -3.84
C LYS A 69 2.97 27.57 -2.82
N GLU A 70 3.05 26.96 -1.67
CA GLU A 70 3.91 27.40 -0.58
C GLU A 70 5.33 26.85 -0.71
N ASN A 71 5.48 25.58 -1.07
CA ASN A 71 6.73 24.85 -0.88
C ASN A 71 7.45 24.48 -2.19
N ILE A 72 6.74 24.31 -3.33
CA ILE A 72 7.35 23.79 -4.55
C ILE A 72 7.42 24.83 -5.66
N LYS A 73 6.31 25.41 -6.07
CA LYS A 73 6.17 26.50 -7.06
C LYS A 73 6.75 26.23 -8.46
N LYS A 74 7.02 24.98 -8.79
CA LYS A 74 7.60 24.52 -10.08
C LYS A 74 7.07 23.13 -10.42
N ASP A 75 7.51 22.59 -11.57
CA ASP A 75 7.18 21.24 -11.97
C ASP A 75 7.58 20.22 -10.91
N PHE A 76 6.71 19.25 -10.67
CA PHE A 76 6.91 18.21 -9.67
C PHE A 76 6.28 16.89 -10.10
N ASN A 77 6.70 15.82 -9.45
CA ASN A 77 6.09 14.51 -9.60
C ASN A 77 5.01 14.33 -8.53
N LEU A 78 3.80 13.99 -8.95
CA LEU A 78 2.75 13.51 -8.08
C LEU A 78 2.65 11.99 -8.26
N VAL A 79 2.88 11.24 -7.18
CA VAL A 79 2.95 9.77 -7.23
C VAL A 79 1.92 9.17 -6.30
N GLU A 80 1.03 8.33 -6.84
CA GLU A 80 0.10 7.54 -6.03
C GLU A 80 0.51 6.08 -6.02
N LEU A 81 0.64 5.52 -4.80
CA LEU A 81 0.93 4.10 -4.59
C LEU A 81 -0.37 3.35 -4.39
N GLY A 82 -0.65 2.37 -5.26
CA GLY A 82 -1.85 1.55 -5.19
C GLY A 82 -3.15 2.33 -5.38
N PRO A 83 -3.36 3.00 -6.53
CA PRO A 83 -4.51 3.88 -6.75
C PRO A 83 -5.87 3.15 -6.80
N GLY A 84 -5.88 1.82 -6.73
CA GLY A 84 -7.09 1.02 -6.79
C GLY A 84 -7.91 1.28 -8.05
N THR A 85 -9.14 1.78 -7.92
CA THR A 85 -9.97 2.15 -9.08
C THR A 85 -9.55 3.48 -9.73
N GLY A 86 -8.68 4.26 -9.08
CA GLY A 86 -8.30 5.60 -9.50
C GLY A 86 -9.30 6.69 -9.08
N ALA A 87 -10.24 6.39 -8.16
CA ALA A 87 -11.22 7.37 -7.72
C ALA A 87 -10.57 8.59 -7.05
N LEU A 88 -9.59 8.36 -6.19
CA LEU A 88 -8.89 9.42 -5.47
C LEU A 88 -8.19 10.40 -6.40
N ILE A 89 -7.37 9.90 -7.33
CA ILE A 89 -6.68 10.78 -8.28
C ILE A 89 -7.64 11.52 -9.22
N VAL A 90 -8.75 10.90 -9.60
CA VAL A 90 -9.79 11.57 -10.41
C VAL A 90 -10.34 12.80 -9.69
N ASP A 91 -10.65 12.68 -8.40
CA ASP A 91 -11.18 13.79 -7.60
C ASP A 91 -10.13 14.87 -7.33
N ILE A 92 -8.87 14.48 -7.08
CA ILE A 92 -7.73 15.39 -6.97
C ILE A 92 -7.57 16.20 -8.26
N LEU A 93 -7.57 15.57 -9.44
CA LEU A 93 -7.39 16.24 -10.71
C LEU A 93 -8.59 17.13 -11.07
N ARG A 94 -9.82 16.72 -10.70
CA ARG A 94 -11.02 17.55 -10.85
C ARG A 94 -10.88 18.84 -10.04
N THR A 95 -10.45 18.75 -8.80
CA THR A 95 -10.16 19.91 -7.95
C THR A 95 -9.00 20.73 -8.49
N ALA A 96 -7.92 20.09 -8.97
CA ALA A 96 -6.77 20.75 -9.55
C ALA A 96 -7.13 21.61 -10.78
N ASN A 97 -8.23 21.30 -11.46
CA ASN A 97 -8.68 22.03 -12.64
C ASN A 97 -9.01 23.52 -12.37
N VAL A 98 -9.28 23.90 -11.12
CA VAL A 98 -9.48 25.30 -10.72
C VAL A 98 -8.16 26.09 -10.69
N ASN A 99 -7.00 25.42 -10.68
CA ASN A 99 -5.68 26.04 -10.68
C ASN A 99 -4.81 25.49 -11.83
N LYS A 100 -4.87 26.16 -12.97
CA LYS A 100 -4.19 25.72 -14.19
C LYS A 100 -2.68 25.61 -14.04
N ASN A 101 -2.06 26.50 -13.25
CA ASN A 101 -0.61 26.47 -13.01
C ASN A 101 -0.21 25.22 -12.23
N PHE A 102 -0.98 24.85 -11.21
CA PHE A 102 -0.77 23.60 -10.49
C PHE A 102 -0.97 22.39 -11.41
N LEU A 103 -2.07 22.37 -12.14
CA LEU A 103 -2.40 21.25 -13.02
C LEU A 103 -1.31 21.02 -14.09
N SER A 104 -0.78 22.11 -14.69
CA SER A 104 0.28 22.01 -15.69
C SER A 104 1.65 21.61 -15.13
N ALA A 105 1.87 21.86 -13.83
CA ALA A 105 3.12 21.49 -13.14
C ALA A 105 3.19 20.01 -12.72
N ILE A 106 2.06 19.28 -12.78
CA ILE A 106 1.99 17.87 -12.38
C ILE A 106 2.57 16.96 -13.45
N ASN A 107 3.54 16.12 -13.07
CA ASN A 107 3.90 14.88 -13.77
C ASN A 107 3.36 13.70 -12.93
N LEU A 108 2.23 13.13 -13.34
CA LEU A 108 1.53 12.10 -12.58
C LEU A 108 2.08 10.71 -12.86
N THR A 109 2.37 9.97 -11.79
CA THR A 109 2.73 8.55 -11.87
C THR A 109 1.84 7.73 -10.95
N LEU A 110 1.20 6.70 -11.49
CA LEU A 110 0.39 5.73 -10.78
C LEU A 110 1.15 4.41 -10.69
N ILE A 111 1.37 3.93 -9.46
CA ILE A 111 2.07 2.66 -9.20
C ILE A 111 1.04 1.57 -8.99
N GLU A 112 0.86 0.72 -10.00
CA GLU A 112 -0.13 -0.36 -9.97
C GLU A 112 0.44 -1.62 -10.64
N LYS A 113 0.23 -2.78 -10.01
CA LYS A 113 0.66 -4.09 -10.53
C LYS A 113 -0.45 -4.85 -11.25
N ASN A 114 -1.70 -4.54 -10.95
CA ASN A 114 -2.86 -5.24 -11.49
C ASN A 114 -3.33 -4.59 -12.80
N ASP A 115 -3.19 -5.31 -13.91
CA ASP A 115 -3.56 -4.82 -15.24
C ASP A 115 -5.06 -4.48 -15.37
N ALA A 116 -5.94 -5.21 -14.68
CA ALA A 116 -7.37 -4.91 -14.69
C ALA A 116 -7.68 -3.57 -13.99
N LEU A 117 -6.96 -3.25 -12.91
CA LEU A 117 -7.08 -1.94 -12.24
C LEU A 117 -6.49 -0.82 -13.11
N ILE A 118 -5.37 -1.06 -13.79
CA ILE A 118 -4.80 -0.08 -14.73
C ILE A 118 -5.82 0.26 -15.82
N ILE A 119 -6.50 -0.73 -16.39
CA ILE A 119 -7.57 -0.48 -17.41
C ILE A 119 -8.70 0.36 -16.80
N LYS A 120 -9.12 0.05 -15.57
CA LYS A 120 -10.17 0.80 -14.87
C LYS A 120 -9.76 2.24 -14.61
N GLN A 121 -8.52 2.46 -14.15
CA GLN A 121 -7.93 3.78 -13.92
C GLN A 121 -7.89 4.60 -15.22
N LYS A 122 -7.45 4.02 -16.33
CA LYS A 122 -7.46 4.68 -17.64
C LYS A 122 -8.87 5.12 -18.05
N ASN A 123 -9.86 4.25 -17.88
CA ASN A 123 -11.26 4.56 -18.18
C ASN A 123 -11.80 5.69 -17.29
N ASN A 124 -11.50 5.68 -15.99
CA ASN A 124 -11.94 6.72 -15.06
C ASN A 124 -11.27 8.07 -15.35
N LEU A 125 -10.00 8.05 -15.75
CA LEU A 125 -9.23 9.26 -16.10
C LEU A 125 -9.55 9.80 -17.51
N SER A 126 -10.12 9.01 -18.41
CA SER A 126 -10.45 9.45 -19.77
C SER A 126 -11.43 10.64 -19.84
N ASN A 127 -12.25 10.81 -18.80
CA ASN A 127 -13.19 11.92 -18.68
C ASN A 127 -12.56 13.19 -18.05
N ILE A 128 -11.29 13.12 -17.65
CA ILE A 128 -10.53 14.24 -17.10
C ILE A 128 -9.60 14.76 -18.20
N ASN A 129 -9.64 16.06 -18.46
CA ASN A 129 -8.73 16.69 -19.44
C ASN A 129 -7.30 16.79 -18.87
N PHE A 130 -6.65 15.62 -18.69
CA PHE A 130 -5.29 15.49 -18.17
C PHE A 130 -4.58 14.32 -18.85
N ASN A 131 -3.52 14.59 -19.60
CA ASN A 131 -2.86 13.60 -20.46
C ASN A 131 -1.46 13.19 -19.98
N GLN A 132 -0.95 13.80 -18.92
CA GLN A 132 0.41 13.55 -18.41
C GLN A 132 0.41 12.47 -17.33
N VAL A 133 -0.11 11.27 -17.63
CA VAL A 133 -0.18 10.15 -16.71
C VAL A 133 0.75 9.04 -17.14
N ASN A 134 1.61 8.62 -16.25
CA ASN A 134 2.47 7.45 -16.39
C ASN A 134 2.03 6.32 -15.47
N TRP A 135 1.94 5.08 -15.99
CA TRP A 135 1.71 3.88 -15.19
C TRP A 135 2.98 3.06 -15.09
N THR A 136 3.37 2.68 -13.88
CA THR A 136 4.51 1.80 -13.65
C THR A 136 4.21 0.78 -12.56
N ARG A 137 4.91 -0.34 -12.60
CA ARG A 137 4.78 -1.42 -11.59
C ARG A 137 5.71 -1.24 -10.41
N GLU A 138 6.72 -0.37 -10.56
CA GLU A 138 7.75 -0.11 -9.57
C GLU A 138 8.05 1.38 -9.49
N PHE A 139 8.40 1.84 -8.31
CA PHE A 139 8.79 3.22 -8.06
C PHE A 139 10.29 3.29 -7.80
N ASP A 140 10.99 4.07 -8.62
CA ASP A 140 12.41 4.33 -8.45
C ASP A 140 12.64 5.81 -8.12
N MET A 141 12.89 6.10 -6.85
CA MET A 141 13.18 7.47 -6.39
C MET A 141 14.45 8.06 -7.01
N LYS A 142 15.42 7.23 -7.38
CA LYS A 142 16.74 7.70 -7.86
C LYS A 142 16.70 8.30 -9.27
N LYS A 143 15.66 8.03 -10.03
CA LYS A 143 15.53 8.53 -11.43
C LYS A 143 14.93 9.93 -11.53
N ASN A 144 14.54 10.57 -10.44
CA ASN A 144 13.78 11.81 -10.47
C ASN A 144 14.54 12.98 -9.87
N ASN A 145 14.96 13.93 -10.71
CA ASN A 145 15.58 15.20 -10.28
C ASN A 145 14.54 16.28 -9.90
N ARG A 146 13.26 15.98 -9.89
CA ARG A 146 12.16 16.91 -9.56
C ARG A 146 11.68 16.68 -8.12
N PRO A 147 11.18 17.70 -7.44
CA PRO A 147 10.44 17.50 -6.20
C PRO A 147 9.30 16.50 -6.40
N SER A 148 9.07 15.65 -5.42
CA SER A 148 8.03 14.62 -5.52
C SER A 148 7.12 14.66 -4.31
N ILE A 149 5.81 14.62 -4.55
CA ILE A 149 4.80 14.32 -3.55
C ILE A 149 4.35 12.89 -3.79
N ILE A 150 4.54 12.05 -2.78
CA ILE A 150 4.15 10.64 -2.82
C ILE A 150 3.05 10.45 -1.79
N TYR A 151 1.95 9.86 -2.20
CA TYR A 151 0.85 9.55 -1.31
C TYR A 151 0.25 8.17 -1.60
N SER A 152 -0.49 7.66 -0.64
CA SER A 152 -1.25 6.41 -0.75
C SER A 152 -2.44 6.46 0.19
N ASN A 153 -3.49 5.72 -0.15
CA ASN A 153 -4.62 5.48 0.74
C ASN A 153 -4.81 3.97 0.91
N GLU A 154 -4.87 3.49 2.17
CA GLU A 154 -5.06 2.07 2.51
C GLU A 154 -4.17 1.12 1.69
N PHE A 155 -2.89 1.45 1.57
CA PHE A 155 -1.93 0.71 0.74
C PHE A 155 -0.99 -0.18 1.55
N PHE A 156 -0.47 0.33 2.68
CA PHE A 156 0.56 -0.38 3.45
C PHE A 156 0.03 -1.54 4.27
N ASP A 157 -1.24 -1.57 4.61
CA ASP A 157 -1.91 -2.66 5.32
C ASP A 157 -2.02 -3.95 4.49
N CYS A 158 -1.94 -3.84 3.15
CA CYS A 158 -1.89 -4.98 2.24
C CYS A 158 -0.56 -5.75 2.30
N PHE A 159 0.52 -5.13 2.76
CA PHE A 159 1.84 -5.77 2.70
C PHE A 159 2.05 -6.85 3.77
N PRO A 160 2.80 -7.89 3.42
CA PRO A 160 3.34 -8.83 4.40
C PRO A 160 4.34 -8.11 5.30
N ILE A 161 4.00 -7.92 6.57
CA ILE A 161 4.84 -7.23 7.56
C ILE A 161 5.25 -8.17 8.68
N ARG A 162 6.50 -8.08 9.14
CA ARG A 162 6.95 -8.67 10.39
C ARG A 162 6.46 -7.82 11.57
N GLN A 163 6.15 -8.45 12.70
CA GLN A 163 5.64 -7.74 13.87
C GLN A 163 6.58 -7.91 15.05
N PHE A 164 7.08 -6.78 15.53
CA PHE A 164 7.97 -6.72 16.68
C PHE A 164 7.34 -5.93 17.82
N PHE A 165 7.70 -6.27 19.05
CA PHE A 165 7.33 -5.48 20.23
C PHE A 165 8.44 -5.54 21.28
N LYS A 166 8.56 -4.47 22.06
CA LYS A 166 9.55 -4.33 23.13
C LYS A 166 8.88 -4.49 24.50
N LYS A 167 9.46 -5.32 25.36
CA LYS A 167 9.24 -5.38 26.81
C LYS A 167 10.56 -5.02 27.50
N ASN A 168 11.12 -5.94 28.29
CA ASN A 168 12.51 -5.88 28.74
C ASN A 168 13.51 -6.10 27.58
N LYS A 169 13.11 -6.87 26.58
CA LYS A 169 13.84 -7.17 25.35
C LYS A 169 12.92 -7.04 24.14
N TRP A 170 13.48 -7.14 22.93
CA TRP A 170 12.72 -7.21 21.71
C TRP A 170 12.23 -8.62 21.44
N TYR A 171 10.98 -8.71 21.00
CA TYR A 171 10.32 -9.97 20.62
C TYR A 171 9.71 -9.81 19.25
N GLU A 172 9.73 -10.91 18.48
CA GLU A 172 9.02 -11.04 17.23
C GLU A 172 7.82 -11.98 17.39
N LYS A 173 6.71 -11.67 16.70
CA LYS A 173 5.53 -12.53 16.65
C LYS A 173 5.64 -13.53 15.52
N TYR A 174 5.30 -14.76 15.83
CA TYR A 174 5.22 -15.89 14.91
C TYR A 174 3.84 -16.56 15.00
N ILE A 175 3.54 -17.38 13.98
CA ILE A 175 2.36 -18.24 13.94
C ILE A 175 2.83 -19.69 14.08
N SER A 176 2.22 -20.41 14.99
CA SER A 176 2.33 -21.86 15.18
C SER A 176 0.99 -22.53 14.92
N TYR A 177 1.00 -23.83 14.73
CA TYR A 177 -0.22 -24.63 14.57
C TYR A 177 -0.31 -25.69 15.67
N ASN A 178 -1.47 -25.77 16.32
CA ASN A 178 -1.77 -26.80 17.30
C ASN A 178 -2.58 -27.90 16.62
N GLU A 179 -1.97 -29.07 16.40
CA GLU A 179 -2.59 -30.19 15.70
C GLU A 179 -3.78 -30.79 16.45
N HIS A 180 -3.72 -30.84 17.77
CA HIS A 180 -4.81 -31.40 18.60
C HIS A 180 -6.07 -30.51 18.56
N LYS A 181 -5.87 -29.18 18.66
CA LYS A 181 -6.97 -28.21 18.63
C LYS A 181 -7.33 -27.73 17.22
N LYS A 182 -6.53 -28.04 16.22
CA LYS A 182 -6.66 -27.62 14.81
C LYS A 182 -6.77 -26.09 14.63
N ILE A 183 -6.01 -25.33 15.45
CA ILE A 183 -5.99 -23.86 15.46
C ILE A 183 -4.59 -23.31 15.27
N PHE A 184 -4.52 -22.13 14.63
CA PHE A 184 -3.31 -21.31 14.62
C PHE A 184 -3.22 -20.47 15.89
N ASN A 185 -2.01 -20.31 16.42
CA ASN A 185 -1.75 -19.50 17.62
C ASN A 185 -0.63 -18.52 17.36
N PHE A 186 -0.74 -17.32 17.97
CA PHE A 186 0.40 -16.43 18.06
C PHE A 186 1.36 -16.92 19.15
N ILE A 187 2.63 -17.00 18.81
CA ILE A 187 3.74 -17.17 19.74
C ILE A 187 4.73 -16.01 19.56
N SER A 188 5.59 -15.81 20.54
CA SER A 188 6.57 -14.74 20.48
C SER A 188 7.92 -15.27 20.93
N GLU A 189 8.97 -14.89 20.21
CA GLU A 189 10.34 -15.25 20.55
C GLU A 189 11.21 -14.01 20.69
N GLU A 190 12.21 -14.10 21.56
CA GLU A 190 13.21 -13.06 21.72
C GLU A 190 14.01 -12.90 20.43
N VAL A 191 14.26 -11.65 20.02
CA VAL A 191 15.12 -11.34 18.89
C VAL A 191 16.56 -11.42 19.34
N ASP A 192 17.33 -12.32 18.74
CA ASP A 192 18.76 -12.55 19.03
C ASP A 192 19.70 -12.01 17.95
N ASN A 193 19.18 -11.60 16.77
CA ASN A 193 19.95 -11.06 15.67
C ASN A 193 20.37 -9.62 15.95
N THR A 194 21.68 -9.40 16.08
CA THR A 194 22.27 -8.09 16.46
C THR A 194 21.97 -6.99 15.46
N ASP A 195 22.01 -7.25 14.15
CA ASP A 195 21.74 -6.25 13.12
C ASP A 195 20.27 -5.83 13.14
N LEU A 196 19.37 -6.79 13.35
CA LEU A 196 17.96 -6.52 13.49
C LEU A 196 17.67 -5.70 14.75
N LEU A 197 18.32 -6.05 15.89
CA LEU A 197 18.19 -5.30 17.14
C LEU A 197 18.64 -3.84 16.97
N ASN A 198 19.79 -3.60 16.34
CA ASN A 198 20.27 -2.25 16.04
C ASN A 198 19.30 -1.47 15.19
N ASN A 199 18.71 -2.09 14.16
CA ASN A 199 17.71 -1.45 13.33
C ASN A 199 16.43 -1.09 14.10
N LEU A 200 15.94 -1.98 14.95
CA LEU A 200 14.75 -1.75 15.78
C LEU A 200 14.97 -0.63 16.81
N GLU A 201 16.14 -0.57 17.45
CA GLU A 201 16.50 0.52 18.36
C GLU A 201 16.59 1.87 17.63
N ASN A 202 17.25 1.91 16.47
CA ASN A 202 17.37 3.13 15.67
C ASN A 202 15.98 3.67 15.24
N LEU A 203 15.03 2.81 14.88
CA LEU A 203 13.67 3.21 14.55
C LEU A 203 12.92 3.86 15.72
N MET A 204 13.22 3.44 16.96
CA MET A 204 12.61 4.03 18.16
C MET A 204 13.23 5.37 18.57
N MET A 205 14.49 5.62 18.20
CA MET A 205 15.19 6.87 18.55
C MET A 205 14.88 8.03 17.59
N GLN A 206 14.22 7.76 16.46
CA GLN A 206 13.82 8.78 15.47
C GLN A 206 12.49 9.49 15.82
N LYS A 207 12.11 9.51 17.10
CA LYS A 207 10.92 10.22 17.59
C LYS A 207 11.24 11.65 18.00
#